data_bfcb9db66fedac53431e076995004a4f
#
_entry.id   bfcb9db66fedac53431e076995004a4f
#
_cell.length_a   1.000
_cell.length_b   1.000
_cell.length_c   1.000
_cell.angle_alpha   90.00
_cell.angle_beta   90.00
_cell.angle_gamma   90.00
#
_symmetry.space_group_name_H-M   'P 1'
#
loop_
_entity.id
_entity.type
_entity.pdbx_description
1 polymer ?
#
loop_
_entity_poly.entity_id
_entity_poly.type
_entity_poly.pdbx_seq_one_letter_code
_entity_poly.pdbx_strand_id
1 'polypeptide(L)'
;PVVGDFLMLCSEYGIDRKHGITLIEVVSQDLIPLALTSDKMLIQYAYRVAGVVGLMMAPILGAKKSGHSFAVDLGIGMQLTNIARDVMEDAKMQRRYIPQNWVNGLSAAQIAKSEIAERAIVQKAIQRLLQLAETYYQSGLSGLYYLPPRNRRAIAVAAFVYRDIGRKLLNKDCIYWQGRVMVPTPRKLQLASQALWQLTTSKLAHTDCVHARELHSHLASEMQSK
;
A
#
# COMPACT_ATOMS: atom_id res chain seq x y z
N PRO A 1 5.31 -26.42 -10.31
CA PRO A 1 3.87 -26.20 -10.13
C PRO A 1 3.54 -24.70 -10.06
N VAL A 2 4.01 -23.95 -9.05
CA VAL A 2 3.62 -22.54 -8.81
C VAL A 2 3.86 -21.62 -10.00
N VAL A 3 5.02 -21.71 -10.66
CA VAL A 3 5.33 -20.87 -11.83
C VAL A 3 4.40 -21.22 -13.01
N GLY A 4 4.14 -22.53 -13.23
CA GLY A 4 3.22 -22.97 -14.29
C GLY A 4 1.80 -22.46 -14.06
N ASP A 5 1.30 -22.54 -12.82
CA ASP A 5 -0.02 -22.06 -12.45
C ASP A 5 -0.13 -20.53 -12.62
N PHE A 6 0.92 -19.78 -12.27
CA PHE A 6 0.98 -18.34 -12.50
C PHE A 6 0.95 -18.00 -13.99
N LEU A 7 1.71 -18.74 -14.83
CA LEU A 7 1.72 -18.51 -16.28
C LEU A 7 0.36 -18.83 -16.92
N MET A 8 -0.36 -19.85 -16.43
CA MET A 8 -1.74 -20.13 -16.86
C MET A 8 -2.67 -19.00 -16.50
N LEU A 9 -2.63 -18.48 -15.27
CA LEU A 9 -3.40 -17.29 -14.85
C LEU A 9 -3.08 -16.07 -15.71
N CYS A 10 -1.80 -15.83 -16.02
CA CYS A 10 -1.43 -14.74 -16.91
C CYS A 10 -2.07 -14.86 -18.29
N SER A 11 -2.12 -16.07 -18.84
CA SER A 11 -2.74 -16.33 -20.15
C SER A 11 -4.26 -16.17 -20.09
N GLU A 12 -4.90 -16.71 -19.03
CA GLU A 12 -6.35 -16.72 -18.88
C GLU A 12 -6.93 -15.31 -18.67
N TYR A 13 -6.25 -14.49 -17.83
CA TYR A 13 -6.73 -13.16 -17.43
C TYR A 13 -6.06 -12.00 -18.16
N GLY A 14 -5.14 -12.27 -19.09
CA GLY A 14 -4.39 -11.23 -19.80
C GLY A 14 -3.48 -10.41 -18.91
N ILE A 15 -2.86 -11.06 -17.91
CA ILE A 15 -1.93 -10.42 -16.96
C ILE A 15 -0.54 -10.33 -17.61
N ASP A 16 0.07 -9.14 -17.59
CA ASP A 16 1.46 -8.99 -18.03
C ASP A 16 2.41 -9.68 -17.03
N ARG A 17 3.17 -10.66 -17.54
CA ARG A 17 4.15 -11.43 -16.75
C ARG A 17 5.22 -10.55 -16.09
N LYS A 18 5.49 -9.37 -16.65
CA LYS A 18 6.42 -8.38 -16.06
C LYS A 18 6.06 -8.02 -14.62
N HIS A 19 4.76 -7.96 -14.28
CA HIS A 19 4.35 -7.64 -12.90
C HIS A 19 4.84 -8.68 -11.90
N GLY A 20 4.80 -9.97 -12.26
CA GLY A 20 5.35 -11.04 -11.44
C GLY A 20 6.87 -10.96 -11.33
N ILE A 21 7.56 -10.67 -12.43
CA ILE A 21 9.03 -10.49 -12.45
C ILE A 21 9.42 -9.32 -11.55
N THR A 22 8.77 -8.16 -11.71
CA THR A 22 9.01 -6.97 -10.90
C THR A 22 8.82 -7.25 -9.40
N LEU A 23 7.79 -8.01 -9.05
CA LEU A 23 7.53 -8.39 -7.65
C LEU A 23 8.64 -9.28 -7.10
N ILE A 24 9.06 -10.31 -7.85
CA ILE A 24 10.14 -11.23 -7.43
C ILE A 24 11.46 -10.46 -7.26
N GLU A 25 11.81 -9.59 -8.20
CA GLU A 25 13.01 -8.78 -8.12
C GLU A 25 13.06 -7.91 -6.87
N VAL A 26 11.99 -7.18 -6.56
CA VAL A 26 11.98 -6.27 -5.40
C VAL A 26 11.98 -7.05 -4.09
N VAL A 27 11.25 -8.16 -3.98
CA VAL A 27 11.23 -8.99 -2.77
C VAL A 27 12.60 -9.67 -2.56
N SER A 28 13.29 -10.04 -3.64
CA SER A 28 14.67 -10.55 -3.54
C SER A 28 15.65 -9.49 -3.02
N GLN A 29 15.45 -8.22 -3.35
CA GLN A 29 16.24 -7.11 -2.81
C GLN A 29 16.00 -6.89 -1.31
N ASP A 30 14.83 -7.25 -0.80
CA ASP A 30 14.52 -7.16 0.64
C ASP A 30 15.30 -8.17 1.50
N LEU A 31 16.04 -9.10 0.90
CA LEU A 31 16.91 -10.04 1.63
C LEU A 31 18.21 -9.37 2.13
N ILE A 32 18.53 -8.18 1.66
CA ILE A 32 19.71 -7.42 2.05
C ILE A 32 19.30 -6.12 2.77
N PRO A 33 20.21 -5.48 3.53
CA PRO A 33 19.94 -4.18 4.15
C PRO A 33 19.49 -3.16 3.10
N LEU A 34 18.37 -2.49 3.36
CA LEU A 34 17.77 -1.51 2.46
C LEU A 34 17.55 -0.18 3.16
N ALA A 35 17.88 0.92 2.49
CA ALA A 35 17.65 2.28 2.98
C ALA A 35 17.20 3.19 1.84
N LEU A 36 15.92 3.56 1.83
CA LEU A 36 15.37 4.48 0.84
C LEU A 36 15.84 5.91 1.12
N THR A 37 16.22 6.65 0.07
CA THR A 37 16.78 8.00 0.21
C THR A 37 15.80 9.12 -0.16
N SER A 38 14.72 8.82 -0.91
CA SER A 38 13.81 9.85 -1.44
C SER A 38 12.35 9.38 -1.50
N ASP A 39 11.44 10.34 -1.59
CA ASP A 39 10.01 10.13 -1.81
C ASP A 39 9.75 9.32 -3.09
N LYS A 40 10.51 9.60 -4.16
CA LYS A 40 10.44 8.85 -5.41
C LYS A 40 10.74 7.37 -5.19
N MET A 41 11.83 7.04 -4.50
CA MET A 41 12.20 5.65 -4.21
C MET A 41 11.15 4.96 -3.34
N LEU A 42 10.54 5.67 -2.38
CA LEU A 42 9.46 5.13 -1.56
C LEU A 42 8.24 4.73 -2.41
N ILE A 43 7.80 5.60 -3.30
CA ILE A 43 6.64 5.33 -4.16
C ILE A 43 6.95 4.24 -5.18
N GLN A 44 8.14 4.24 -5.77
CA GLN A 44 8.58 3.17 -6.67
C GLN A 44 8.65 1.81 -5.95
N TYR A 45 9.19 1.78 -4.73
CA TYR A 45 9.20 0.56 -3.92
C TYR A 45 7.76 0.08 -3.62
N ALA A 46 6.88 0.96 -3.14
CA ALA A 46 5.49 0.61 -2.85
C ALA A 46 4.74 0.12 -4.10
N TYR A 47 5.00 0.71 -5.28
CA TYR A 47 4.47 0.24 -6.56
C TYR A 47 4.96 -1.16 -6.90
N ARG A 48 6.29 -1.40 -6.82
CA ARG A 48 6.90 -2.69 -7.20
C ARG A 48 6.49 -3.84 -6.27
N VAL A 49 6.23 -3.56 -4.97
CA VAL A 49 5.79 -4.56 -3.98
C VAL A 49 4.27 -4.78 -4.00
N ALA A 50 3.48 -3.74 -4.18
CA ALA A 50 2.03 -3.83 -3.99
C ALA A 50 1.21 -3.24 -5.14
N GLY A 51 1.68 -2.20 -5.83
CA GLY A 51 1.00 -1.65 -7.01
C GLY A 51 0.89 -2.69 -8.13
N VAL A 52 1.99 -3.43 -8.42
CA VAL A 52 1.96 -4.51 -9.43
C VAL A 52 1.04 -5.67 -9.01
N VAL A 53 0.91 -5.93 -7.71
CA VAL A 53 -0.08 -6.91 -7.19
C VAL A 53 -1.50 -6.43 -7.51
N GLY A 54 -1.77 -5.13 -7.34
CA GLY A 54 -3.03 -4.51 -7.76
C GLY A 54 -3.31 -4.74 -9.25
N LEU A 55 -2.29 -4.56 -10.12
CA LEU A 55 -2.40 -4.81 -11.57
C LEU A 55 -2.65 -6.27 -11.92
N MET A 56 -2.05 -7.22 -11.20
CA MET A 56 -2.28 -8.65 -11.39
C MET A 56 -3.66 -9.08 -10.89
N MET A 57 -4.11 -8.53 -9.77
CA MET A 57 -5.41 -8.88 -9.18
C MET A 57 -6.60 -8.24 -9.90
N ALA A 58 -6.43 -7.06 -10.50
CA ALA A 58 -7.51 -6.32 -11.14
C ALA A 58 -8.26 -7.14 -12.22
N PRO A 59 -7.59 -7.77 -13.21
CA PRO A 59 -8.28 -8.59 -14.21
C PRO A 59 -8.90 -9.86 -13.61
N ILE A 60 -8.26 -10.50 -12.63
CA ILE A 60 -8.81 -11.69 -11.94
C ILE A 60 -10.12 -11.33 -11.24
N LEU A 61 -10.20 -10.14 -10.66
CA LEU A 61 -11.38 -9.62 -9.99
C LEU A 61 -12.41 -9.03 -10.96
N GLY A 62 -12.16 -9.10 -12.27
CA GLY A 62 -13.05 -8.60 -13.31
C GLY A 62 -13.13 -7.07 -13.37
N ALA A 63 -12.09 -6.37 -12.96
CA ALA A 63 -12.01 -4.91 -13.08
C ALA A 63 -11.88 -4.49 -14.55
N LYS A 64 -12.59 -3.43 -14.94
CA LYS A 64 -12.38 -2.79 -16.24
C LYS A 64 -10.97 -2.17 -16.31
N LYS A 65 -10.37 -2.08 -17.51
CA LYS A 65 -9.04 -1.50 -17.72
C LYS A 65 -8.89 -0.09 -17.13
N SER A 66 -9.93 0.74 -17.22
CA SER A 66 -9.98 2.06 -16.59
C SER A 66 -9.85 2.05 -15.06
N GLY A 67 -10.07 0.90 -14.41
CA GLY A 67 -9.87 0.71 -12.98
C GLY A 67 -8.45 0.34 -12.55
N HIS A 68 -7.56 0.01 -13.49
CA HIS A 68 -6.23 -0.52 -13.17
C HIS A 68 -5.34 0.50 -12.43
N SER A 69 -5.36 1.77 -12.80
CA SER A 69 -4.61 2.81 -12.09
C SER A 69 -5.06 2.96 -10.63
N PHE A 70 -6.34 2.84 -10.37
CA PHE A 70 -6.88 2.85 -9.01
C PHE A 70 -6.49 1.60 -8.19
N ALA A 71 -6.34 0.44 -8.86
CA ALA A 71 -5.85 -0.77 -8.21
C ALA A 71 -4.38 -0.62 -7.80
N VAL A 72 -3.56 0.05 -8.61
CA VAL A 72 -2.19 0.46 -8.26
C VAL A 72 -2.20 1.33 -7.01
N ASP A 73 -3.04 2.37 -6.98
CA ASP A 73 -3.11 3.30 -5.86
C ASP A 73 -3.52 2.60 -4.57
N LEU A 74 -4.52 1.71 -4.64
CA LEU A 74 -4.93 0.94 -3.47
C LEU A 74 -3.79 0.08 -2.93
N GLY A 75 -3.03 -0.57 -3.81
CA GLY A 75 -1.83 -1.34 -3.45
C GLY A 75 -0.78 -0.47 -2.77
N ILE A 76 -0.45 0.69 -3.35
CA ILE A 76 0.50 1.65 -2.78
C ILE A 76 0.02 2.12 -1.40
N GLY A 77 -1.24 2.52 -1.25
CA GLY A 77 -1.80 2.95 0.04
C GLY A 77 -1.69 1.88 1.12
N MET A 78 -1.97 0.61 0.78
CA MET A 78 -1.79 -0.52 1.69
C MET A 78 -0.32 -0.72 2.07
N GLN A 79 0.61 -0.61 1.12
CA GLN A 79 2.03 -0.79 1.39
C GLN A 79 2.61 0.35 2.25
N LEU A 80 2.23 1.58 2.00
CA LEU A 80 2.62 2.71 2.86
C LEU A 80 2.13 2.53 4.30
N THR A 81 0.94 1.95 4.48
CA THR A 81 0.40 1.59 5.80
C THR A 81 1.20 0.46 6.45
N ASN A 82 1.63 -0.55 5.69
CA ASN A 82 2.51 -1.61 6.19
C ASN A 82 3.85 -1.02 6.66
N ILE A 83 4.49 -0.18 5.84
CA ILE A 83 5.74 0.50 6.21
C ILE A 83 5.56 1.31 7.50
N ALA A 84 4.47 2.06 7.63
CA ALA A 84 4.19 2.85 8.84
C ALA A 84 3.98 1.96 10.08
N ARG A 85 3.34 0.81 9.92
CA ARG A 85 3.06 -0.16 11.01
C ARG A 85 4.33 -0.87 11.48
N ASP A 86 5.21 -1.21 10.55
CA ASP A 86 6.29 -2.17 10.76
C ASP A 86 7.67 -1.50 10.95
N VAL A 87 7.71 -0.18 11.19
CA VAL A 87 8.94 0.64 11.30
C VAL A 87 9.96 0.03 12.27
N MET A 88 9.53 -0.45 13.44
CA MET A 88 10.42 -1.04 14.44
C MET A 88 10.97 -2.41 13.99
N GLU A 89 10.09 -3.25 13.44
CA GLU A 89 10.44 -4.58 12.96
C GLU A 89 11.42 -4.49 11.78
N ASP A 90 11.13 -3.62 10.82
CA ASP A 90 11.98 -3.38 9.66
C ASP A 90 13.35 -2.84 10.07
N ALA A 91 13.37 -1.89 11.00
CA ALA A 91 14.60 -1.31 11.52
C ALA A 91 15.50 -2.37 12.21
N LYS A 92 14.91 -3.31 12.97
CA LYS A 92 15.64 -4.45 13.56
C LYS A 92 16.23 -5.38 12.50
N MET A 93 15.61 -5.46 11.33
CA MET A 93 16.10 -6.22 10.18
C MET A 93 17.06 -5.39 9.28
N GLN A 94 17.57 -4.27 9.77
CA GLN A 94 18.46 -3.34 9.04
C GLN A 94 17.82 -2.76 7.77
N ARG A 95 16.49 -2.59 7.78
CA ARG A 95 15.73 -2.00 6.67
C ARG A 95 15.11 -0.69 7.10
N ARG A 96 15.23 0.34 6.25
CA ARG A 96 14.61 1.63 6.44
C ARG A 96 13.88 2.04 5.18
N TYR A 97 12.57 1.86 5.17
CA TYR A 97 11.70 2.26 4.06
C TYR A 97 11.26 3.73 4.14
N ILE A 98 11.39 4.37 5.31
CA ILE A 98 11.17 5.82 5.44
C ILE A 98 12.30 6.55 4.74
N PRO A 99 12.00 7.54 3.84
CA PRO A 99 13.02 8.34 3.17
C PRO A 99 13.99 9.02 4.14
N GLN A 100 15.26 9.05 3.77
CA GLN A 100 16.34 9.58 4.61
C GLN A 100 16.10 11.02 5.08
N ASN A 101 15.60 11.85 4.19
CA ASN A 101 15.30 13.26 4.48
C ASN A 101 14.12 13.45 5.46
N TRP A 102 13.26 12.45 5.64
CA TRP A 102 12.15 12.54 6.60
C TRP A 102 12.56 12.22 8.03
N VAL A 103 13.68 11.53 8.20
CA VAL A 103 14.21 11.10 9.50
C VAL A 103 15.59 11.69 9.79
N ASN A 104 15.92 12.83 9.18
CA ASN A 104 17.20 13.55 9.41
C ASN A 104 18.44 12.65 9.27
N GLY A 105 18.40 11.69 8.35
CA GLY A 105 19.50 10.78 8.09
C GLY A 105 19.63 9.61 9.07
N LEU A 106 18.72 9.42 10.02
CA LEU A 106 18.76 8.29 10.96
C LEU A 106 18.87 6.96 10.22
N SER A 107 19.81 6.13 10.64
CA SER A 107 19.98 4.76 10.15
C SER A 107 18.90 3.82 10.73
N ALA A 108 18.71 2.64 10.11
CA ALA A 108 17.85 1.61 10.67
C ALA A 108 18.24 1.21 12.09
N ALA A 109 19.55 1.11 12.37
CA ALA A 109 20.06 0.77 13.70
C ALA A 109 19.69 1.84 14.76
N GLN A 110 19.74 3.12 14.43
CA GLN A 110 19.31 4.19 15.32
C GLN A 110 17.80 4.17 15.57
N ILE A 111 17.00 3.98 14.51
CA ILE A 111 15.54 3.83 14.64
C ILE A 111 15.19 2.63 15.53
N ALA A 112 15.91 1.51 15.39
CA ALA A 112 15.69 0.31 16.22
C ALA A 112 16.05 0.53 17.69
N LYS A 113 17.05 1.37 18.01
CA LYS A 113 17.38 1.77 19.39
C LYS A 113 16.27 2.61 20.01
N SER A 114 15.59 3.40 19.19
CA SER A 114 14.45 4.25 19.61
C SER A 114 14.80 5.17 20.79
N GLU A 115 15.93 5.88 20.70
CA GLU A 115 16.34 6.84 21.72
C GLU A 115 15.32 7.99 21.82
N ILE A 116 15.10 8.51 23.03
CA ILE A 116 14.03 9.49 23.29
C ILE A 116 14.14 10.72 22.37
N ALA A 117 15.35 11.20 22.12
CA ALA A 117 15.61 12.36 21.27
C ALA A 117 15.20 12.14 19.80
N GLU A 118 15.19 10.89 19.33
CA GLU A 118 14.92 10.54 17.93
C GLU A 118 13.46 10.18 17.69
N ARG A 119 12.71 9.79 18.73
CA ARG A 119 11.31 9.30 18.63
C ARG A 119 10.39 10.28 17.92
N ALA A 120 10.46 11.56 18.28
CA ALA A 120 9.60 12.59 17.69
C ALA A 120 9.84 12.78 16.19
N ILE A 121 11.07 12.59 15.71
CA ILE A 121 11.43 12.65 14.30
C ILE A 121 10.77 11.52 13.54
N VAL A 122 10.89 10.28 14.05
CA VAL A 122 10.32 9.08 13.43
C VAL A 122 8.79 9.11 13.47
N GLN A 123 8.17 9.57 14.58
CA GLN A 123 6.73 9.74 14.69
C GLN A 123 6.18 10.70 13.63
N LYS A 124 6.83 11.85 13.41
CA LYS A 124 6.45 12.79 12.34
C LYS A 124 6.57 12.15 10.95
N ALA A 125 7.61 11.36 10.72
CA ALA A 125 7.77 10.65 9.45
C ALA A 125 6.67 9.59 9.24
N ILE A 126 6.27 8.85 10.28
CA ILE A 126 5.14 7.92 10.23
C ILE A 126 3.82 8.66 9.95
N GLN A 127 3.58 9.80 10.58
CA GLN A 127 2.40 10.64 10.30
C GLN A 127 2.36 11.06 8.82
N ARG A 128 3.52 11.49 8.26
CA ARG A 128 3.64 11.84 6.85
C ARG A 128 3.37 10.64 5.93
N LEU A 129 3.88 9.43 6.27
CA LEU A 129 3.56 8.20 5.54
C LEU A 129 2.06 7.93 5.49
N LEU A 130 1.38 8.08 6.63
CA LEU A 130 -0.04 7.79 6.74
C LEU A 130 -0.91 8.84 6.03
N GLN A 131 -0.48 10.10 6.01
CA GLN A 131 -1.12 11.15 5.20
C GLN A 131 -0.99 10.84 3.70
N LEU A 132 0.20 10.43 3.26
CA LEU A 132 0.42 10.01 1.88
C LEU A 132 -0.40 8.77 1.53
N ALA A 133 -0.44 7.76 2.42
CA ALA A 133 -1.27 6.57 2.24
C ALA A 133 -2.76 6.92 2.09
N GLU A 134 -3.24 7.90 2.86
CA GLU A 134 -4.63 8.36 2.79
C GLU A 134 -4.99 8.91 1.40
N THR A 135 -4.08 9.67 0.77
CA THR A 135 -4.26 10.16 -0.60
C THR A 135 -4.42 9.01 -1.60
N TYR A 136 -3.58 7.99 -1.48
CA TYR A 136 -3.66 6.80 -2.31
C TYR A 136 -4.91 5.95 -2.02
N TYR A 137 -5.36 5.85 -0.76
CA TYR A 137 -6.62 5.19 -0.42
C TYR A 137 -7.83 5.91 -1.02
N GLN A 138 -7.86 7.25 -0.99
CA GLN A 138 -8.95 8.02 -1.58
C GLN A 138 -9.07 7.75 -3.08
N SER A 139 -7.94 7.76 -3.81
CA SER A 139 -7.93 7.38 -5.22
C SER A 139 -8.37 5.93 -5.41
N GLY A 140 -7.71 4.97 -4.74
CA GLY A 140 -8.01 3.54 -4.89
C GLY A 140 -9.47 3.18 -4.59
N LEU A 141 -10.08 3.80 -3.58
CA LEU A 141 -11.50 3.62 -3.26
C LEU A 141 -12.43 4.15 -4.36
N SER A 142 -12.06 5.22 -5.03
CA SER A 142 -12.82 5.71 -6.20
C SER A 142 -12.87 4.69 -7.34
N GLY A 143 -11.83 3.86 -7.46
CA GLY A 143 -11.74 2.77 -8.42
C GLY A 143 -12.68 1.60 -8.17
N LEU A 144 -13.33 1.53 -7.02
CA LEU A 144 -14.31 0.47 -6.71
C LEU A 144 -15.46 0.41 -7.70
N TYR A 145 -15.79 1.52 -8.34
CA TYR A 145 -16.78 1.61 -9.42
C TYR A 145 -16.51 0.60 -10.56
N TYR A 146 -15.25 0.37 -10.89
CA TYR A 146 -14.83 -0.47 -12.01
C TYR A 146 -14.84 -1.98 -11.70
N LEU A 147 -15.15 -2.37 -10.47
CA LEU A 147 -15.25 -3.77 -10.04
C LEU A 147 -16.69 -4.29 -10.12
N PRO A 148 -16.89 -5.58 -10.46
CA PRO A 148 -18.18 -6.24 -10.28
C PRO A 148 -18.67 -6.13 -8.83
N PRO A 149 -20.00 -6.06 -8.58
CA PRO A 149 -20.56 -5.79 -7.25
C PRO A 149 -20.07 -6.71 -6.13
N ARG A 150 -19.88 -8.02 -6.44
CA ARG A 150 -19.39 -9.00 -5.46
C ARG A 150 -17.96 -8.68 -5.02
N ASN A 151 -17.05 -8.47 -5.99
CA ASN A 151 -15.64 -8.24 -5.72
C ASN A 151 -15.40 -6.82 -5.16
N ARG A 152 -16.20 -5.84 -5.58
CA ARG A 152 -16.24 -4.49 -5.02
C ARG A 152 -16.44 -4.51 -3.49
N ARG A 153 -17.37 -5.32 -2.98
CA ARG A 153 -17.61 -5.45 -1.53
C ARG A 153 -16.39 -6.00 -0.79
N ALA A 154 -15.78 -7.06 -1.33
CA ALA A 154 -14.61 -7.66 -0.71
C ALA A 154 -13.41 -6.69 -0.65
N ILE A 155 -13.14 -6.00 -1.75
CA ILE A 155 -12.05 -5.02 -1.81
C ILE A 155 -12.32 -3.80 -0.92
N ALA A 156 -13.57 -3.30 -0.87
CA ALA A 156 -13.94 -2.24 0.05
C ALA A 156 -13.67 -2.62 1.51
N VAL A 157 -14.11 -3.80 1.94
CA VAL A 157 -13.86 -4.29 3.32
C VAL A 157 -12.36 -4.39 3.61
N ALA A 158 -11.58 -4.97 2.69
CA ALA A 158 -10.12 -5.06 2.84
C ALA A 158 -9.49 -3.67 2.98
N ALA A 159 -9.83 -2.73 2.11
CA ALA A 159 -9.32 -1.37 2.15
C ALA A 159 -9.65 -0.66 3.48
N PHE A 160 -10.87 -0.80 3.99
CA PHE A 160 -11.29 -0.22 5.26
C PHE A 160 -10.51 -0.78 6.45
N VAL A 161 -10.27 -2.09 6.46
CA VAL A 161 -9.50 -2.76 7.52
C VAL A 161 -8.03 -2.30 7.50
N TYR A 162 -7.41 -2.24 6.34
CA TYR A 162 -6.03 -1.76 6.21
C TYR A 162 -5.90 -0.28 6.59
N ARG A 163 -6.80 0.57 6.12
CA ARG A 163 -6.83 2.00 6.46
C ARG A 163 -7.01 2.24 7.96
N ASP A 164 -7.76 1.37 8.67
CA ASP A 164 -7.96 1.46 10.14
C ASP A 164 -6.65 1.19 10.92
N ILE A 165 -5.71 0.41 10.37
CA ILE A 165 -4.37 0.23 10.95
C ILE A 165 -3.68 1.60 11.08
N GLY A 166 -3.67 2.37 9.99
CA GLY A 166 -3.08 3.72 9.98
C GLY A 166 -3.79 4.67 10.95
N ARG A 167 -5.12 4.66 10.99
CA ARG A 167 -5.90 5.47 11.93
C ARG A 167 -5.59 5.13 13.39
N LYS A 168 -5.41 3.85 13.70
CA LYS A 168 -5.02 3.43 15.04
C LYS A 168 -3.62 3.85 15.41
N LEU A 169 -2.68 3.84 14.45
CA LEU A 169 -1.34 4.37 14.66
C LEU A 169 -1.39 5.87 14.99
N LEU A 170 -2.15 6.65 14.20
CA LEU A 170 -2.34 8.08 14.45
C LEU A 170 -2.95 8.34 15.83
N ASN A 171 -3.99 7.59 16.23
CA ASN A 171 -4.65 7.71 17.53
C ASN A 171 -3.75 7.30 18.71
N LYS A 172 -2.63 6.66 18.46
CA LYS A 172 -1.58 6.30 19.43
C LYS A 172 -0.33 7.15 19.24
N ASP A 173 -0.45 8.36 18.68
CA ASP A 173 0.66 9.28 18.42
C ASP A 173 1.83 8.63 17.65
N CYS A 174 1.53 7.64 16.80
CA CYS A 174 2.52 6.88 16.03
C CYS A 174 3.63 6.27 16.90
N ILE A 175 3.28 5.77 18.09
CA ILE A 175 4.22 5.09 18.99
C ILE A 175 4.64 3.75 18.37
N TYR A 176 5.77 3.74 17.67
CA TYR A 176 6.27 2.59 16.88
C TYR A 176 7.09 1.58 17.69
N TRP A 177 7.56 1.94 18.89
CA TRP A 177 8.41 1.11 19.76
C TRP A 177 7.66 0.19 20.71
N GLN A 178 6.32 0.26 20.75
CA GLN A 178 5.49 -0.59 21.62
C GLN A 178 4.92 -1.83 20.90
N GLY A 179 5.44 -2.16 19.72
CA GLY A 179 5.00 -3.30 18.92
C GLY A 179 3.91 -2.96 17.90
N ARG A 180 3.55 -3.96 17.10
CA ARG A 180 2.66 -3.78 15.93
C ARG A 180 1.23 -3.46 16.34
N VAL A 181 0.64 -2.50 15.67
CA VAL A 181 -0.78 -2.20 15.79
C VAL A 181 -1.59 -3.21 14.99
N MET A 182 -2.57 -3.83 15.67
CA MET A 182 -3.48 -4.82 15.10
C MET A 182 -4.92 -4.33 15.16
N VAL A 183 -5.73 -4.71 14.17
CA VAL A 183 -7.17 -4.49 14.17
C VAL A 183 -7.85 -5.74 14.74
N PRO A 184 -8.49 -5.67 15.92
CA PRO A 184 -9.14 -6.84 16.52
C PRO A 184 -10.40 -7.25 15.74
N THR A 185 -10.78 -8.51 15.86
CA THR A 185 -11.90 -9.09 15.10
C THR A 185 -13.23 -8.32 15.23
N PRO A 186 -13.66 -7.87 16.42
CA PRO A 186 -14.89 -7.07 16.52
C PRO A 186 -14.83 -5.78 15.70
N ARG A 187 -13.65 -5.13 15.68
CA ARG A 187 -13.46 -3.92 14.88
C ARG A 187 -13.47 -4.22 13.38
N LYS A 188 -12.92 -5.36 12.95
CA LYS A 188 -13.00 -5.79 11.53
C LYS A 188 -14.46 -5.96 11.07
N LEU A 189 -15.32 -6.56 11.91
CA LEU A 189 -16.75 -6.70 11.62
C LEU A 189 -17.46 -5.35 11.51
N GLN A 190 -17.18 -4.43 12.44
CA GLN A 190 -17.70 -3.07 12.38
C GLN A 190 -17.27 -2.35 11.09
N LEU A 191 -15.98 -2.47 10.72
CA LEU A 191 -15.46 -1.87 9.49
C LEU A 191 -16.07 -2.49 8.23
N ALA A 192 -16.32 -3.79 8.24
CA ALA A 192 -17.02 -4.47 7.15
C ALA A 192 -18.44 -3.92 6.97
N SER A 193 -19.21 -3.78 8.05
CA SER A 193 -20.54 -3.18 8.02
C SER A 193 -20.49 -1.73 7.51
N GLN A 194 -19.54 -0.94 8.00
CA GLN A 194 -19.34 0.44 7.55
C GLN A 194 -18.98 0.53 6.06
N ALA A 195 -18.08 -0.34 5.58
CA ALA A 195 -17.71 -0.38 4.16
C ALA A 195 -18.91 -0.71 3.27
N LEU A 196 -19.70 -1.72 3.65
CA LEU A 196 -20.90 -2.12 2.91
C LEU A 196 -21.94 -1.00 2.90
N TRP A 197 -22.17 -0.34 4.03
CA TRP A 197 -23.11 0.79 4.10
C TRP A 197 -22.63 1.96 3.23
N GLN A 198 -21.34 2.30 3.25
CA GLN A 198 -20.81 3.37 2.40
C GLN A 198 -20.95 3.03 0.89
N LEU A 199 -20.81 1.77 0.50
CA LEU A 199 -21.06 1.36 -0.89
C LEU A 199 -22.49 1.59 -1.36
N THR A 200 -23.47 1.61 -0.45
CA THR A 200 -24.87 1.89 -0.79
C THR A 200 -25.19 3.38 -0.82
N THR A 201 -24.49 4.18 -0.02
CA THR A 201 -24.83 5.60 0.22
C THR A 201 -23.88 6.59 -0.49
N SER A 202 -22.64 6.19 -0.79
CA SER A 202 -21.64 7.10 -1.36
C SER A 202 -21.60 7.04 -2.89
N LYS A 203 -21.32 8.20 -3.52
CA LYS A 203 -21.11 8.31 -4.96
C LYS A 203 -19.90 7.50 -5.47
N LEU A 204 -18.94 7.16 -4.59
CA LEU A 204 -17.70 6.44 -4.93
C LEU A 204 -17.92 5.12 -5.66
N ALA A 205 -19.00 4.42 -5.38
CA ALA A 205 -19.32 3.14 -6.01
C ALA A 205 -20.23 3.27 -7.26
N HIS A 206 -20.70 4.46 -7.55
CA HIS A 206 -21.77 4.69 -8.54
C HIS A 206 -21.40 5.72 -9.63
N THR A 207 -20.24 6.36 -9.52
CA THR A 207 -19.82 7.42 -10.44
C THR A 207 -18.49 7.06 -11.07
N ASP A 208 -18.41 7.21 -12.39
CA ASP A 208 -17.16 7.14 -13.15
C ASP A 208 -16.25 8.29 -12.72
N CYS A 209 -15.01 7.97 -12.38
CA CYS A 209 -14.03 8.93 -11.89
C CYS A 209 -12.79 8.95 -12.79
N VAL A 210 -12.29 10.14 -13.06
CA VAL A 210 -10.99 10.31 -13.75
C VAL A 210 -9.87 10.14 -12.72
N HIS A 211 -8.90 9.30 -13.05
CA HIS A 211 -7.73 9.08 -12.19
C HIS A 211 -6.82 10.30 -12.17
N ALA A 212 -6.35 10.70 -10.99
CA ALA A 212 -5.39 11.77 -10.77
C ALA A 212 -3.99 11.31 -11.19
N ARG A 213 -3.58 11.64 -12.42
CA ARG A 213 -2.29 11.17 -13.00
C ARG A 213 -1.07 11.65 -12.22
N GLU A 214 -1.18 12.73 -11.47
CA GLU A 214 -0.13 13.28 -10.62
C GLU A 214 0.36 12.26 -9.58
N LEU A 215 -0.51 11.37 -9.10
CA LEU A 215 -0.15 10.29 -8.18
C LEU A 215 0.89 9.33 -8.77
N HIS A 216 0.92 9.20 -10.09
CA HIS A 216 1.87 8.34 -10.81
C HIS A 216 3.08 9.10 -11.37
N SER A 217 3.29 10.37 -11.01
CA SER A 217 4.44 11.17 -11.50
C SER A 217 5.80 10.51 -11.23
N HIS A 218 5.95 9.85 -10.09
CA HIS A 218 7.15 9.10 -9.72
C HIS A 218 7.26 7.72 -10.38
N LEU A 219 6.20 7.25 -11.03
CA LEU A 219 6.09 5.91 -11.62
C LEU A 219 6.27 5.90 -13.15
N ALA A 220 6.47 7.06 -13.78
CA ALA A 220 6.53 7.17 -15.23
C ALA A 220 7.57 6.21 -15.86
N SER A 221 8.74 6.05 -15.24
CA SER A 221 9.78 5.12 -15.68
C SER A 221 9.40 3.64 -15.49
N GLU A 222 8.68 3.33 -14.42
CA GLU A 222 8.25 1.96 -14.07
C GLU A 222 7.09 1.47 -14.95
N MET A 223 6.20 2.38 -15.34
CA MET A 223 5.00 2.07 -16.13
C MET A 223 5.24 2.12 -17.65
N GLN A 224 6.34 2.74 -18.11
CA GLN A 224 6.71 2.86 -19.53
C GLN A 224 7.72 1.83 -20.01
N SER A 225 8.32 1.02 -19.13
CA SER A 225 9.23 -0.04 -19.57
C SER A 225 8.45 -1.09 -20.36
N LYS A 226 8.58 -0.97 -21.72
CA LYS A 226 7.99 -1.85 -22.72
C LYS A 226 8.63 -3.23 -22.67
#